data_dba2e33db52bdd9c1db5379ebddeb98f
#
_entry.id   dba2e33db52bdd9c1db5379ebddeb98f
#
_cell.length_a   1.000
_cell.length_b   1.000
_cell.length_c   1.000
_cell.angle_alpha   90.00
_cell.angle_beta   90.00
_cell.angle_gamma   90.00
#
_symmetry.space_group_name_H-M   'P 1'
#
loop_
_entity.id
_entity.type
_entity.pdbx_description
1 polymer ?
#
loop_
_entity_poly.entity_id
_entity_poly.type
_entity_poly.pdbx_seq_one_letter_code
_entity_poly.pdbx_strand_id
1 'polypeptide(L)'
;MADSTDMFGDPPQEEENKPSAAELEAAGQSSMFGDPAPVAAPVAPAPAPAEVVRETAPPPPVAPAAASAAQPYRVLARKYRSQTFAELIGQDAMVQTLANAIKRDRLAHAFLMTGVRGVGKTSTARLIAKALNCIGPDGQGGPTIDPCGSCEPCRAIAEGRHIDVIEMDAASNTGVDDVREIIEAVRYAAVSARYKIYIVDEVHMLSRNAFNALLKTLEEPPAHVKFLFATTEVDKLPVTVLSRCQRFDLKRIPAPLLASHFGMICGKEGVEAEDEALAMIAAAAEGSVRDGLSILDQAISHADLVGSEDGKTRVTAEQVRQMLGLADKTMQRRLLDAVLSGKGGTVLEEVAQQYALGIEPIAMMRAQMDVVHRVTVTQIGGVGPDIRSTEEREALEGWAKALSAGQLHRLWQLLLKGYEEVKVAPDPLVAAQMALLRVMHAADLPDPSGLVKKLEEIASRPVVMAQTAEPGAVAAPVAQATAAPAMDWEALVEQVEHVSPLVGSTMRLGVRVVELKAGLLRYQLAPGLPNDPAADIRRALNHVTGEAWIVERGEGDALPSLEEAKAEKVAAADAAMKEDPLVKAALEAFPGAVIIDEESSREHEKRPWSKRA
;
A
#
# COMPACT_ATOMS: atom_id res chain seq x y z
N MET A 1 -5.47 71.09 16.87
CA MET A 1 -6.78 71.11 16.19
C MET A 1 -7.03 69.76 15.63
N ALA A 2 -8.05 69.13 16.21
CA ALA A 2 -8.92 68.05 15.79
C ALA A 2 -8.23 66.69 15.61
N ASP A 3 -8.29 65.85 16.63
CA ASP A 3 -9.34 64.86 16.96
C ASP A 3 -9.70 63.94 15.81
N SER A 4 -9.26 62.73 15.90
CA SER A 4 -9.77 61.57 15.20
C SER A 4 -10.07 60.48 16.20
N THR A 5 -11.32 60.39 16.54
CA THR A 5 -11.99 59.51 17.49
C THR A 5 -11.84 58.05 17.12
N ASP A 6 -11.54 57.23 18.12
CA ASP A 6 -11.65 55.78 18.18
C ASP A 6 -13.03 55.30 17.75
N MET A 7 -13.05 54.32 16.84
CA MET A 7 -14.23 53.62 16.36
C MET A 7 -14.09 52.11 16.51
N PHE A 8 -13.80 51.62 17.72
CA PHE A 8 -14.07 50.24 18.12
C PHE A 8 -14.42 50.24 19.60
N GLY A 9 -15.73 50.19 19.87
CA GLY A 9 -16.26 49.97 21.18
C GLY A 9 -15.99 48.56 21.64
N ASP A 10 -15.53 48.42 22.91
CA ASP A 10 -15.41 47.17 23.62
C ASP A 10 -16.78 46.50 23.77
N PRO A 11 -16.86 45.15 23.60
CA PRO A 11 -18.07 44.41 23.92
C PRO A 11 -18.21 44.29 25.45
N PRO A 12 -19.46 44.27 25.97
CA PRO A 12 -19.71 44.17 27.39
C PRO A 12 -19.21 42.82 27.94
N GLN A 13 -18.49 42.85 29.06
CA GLN A 13 -18.11 41.67 29.84
C GLN A 13 -19.39 41.10 30.46
N GLU A 14 -19.88 39.97 29.96
CA GLU A 14 -20.77 39.09 30.70
C GLU A 14 -19.97 38.37 31.78
N GLU A 15 -20.23 38.71 33.03
CA GLU A 15 -19.77 37.95 34.20
C GLU A 15 -20.44 36.56 34.15
N GLU A 16 -19.73 35.57 33.63
CA GLU A 16 -20.12 34.16 33.79
C GLU A 16 -20.01 33.80 35.30
N ASN A 17 -21.15 33.71 35.94
CA ASN A 17 -21.35 33.22 37.28
C ASN A 17 -21.08 31.68 37.29
N LYS A 18 -19.82 31.28 37.45
CA LYS A 18 -19.45 29.87 37.60
C LYS A 18 -19.78 29.45 39.05
N PRO A 19 -20.60 28.35 39.21
CA PRO A 19 -20.92 27.85 40.54
C PRO A 19 -19.67 27.44 41.30
N SER A 20 -19.65 27.72 42.60
CA SER A 20 -18.54 27.38 43.48
C SER A 20 -18.44 25.86 43.70
N ALA A 21 -17.25 25.36 44.09
CA ALA A 21 -17.03 23.93 44.36
C ALA A 21 -18.02 23.35 45.39
N ALA A 22 -18.46 24.15 46.36
CA ALA A 22 -19.45 23.75 47.36
C ALA A 22 -20.87 23.60 46.81
N GLU A 23 -21.24 24.34 45.75
CA GLU A 23 -22.54 24.23 45.10
C GLU A 23 -22.60 23.02 44.16
N LEU A 24 -21.45 22.59 43.59
CA LEU A 24 -21.34 21.39 42.76
C LEU A 24 -21.39 20.11 43.62
N GLU A 25 -20.81 20.12 44.84
CA GLU A 25 -20.92 18.99 45.79
C GLU A 25 -22.38 18.81 46.28
N ALA A 26 -23.10 19.89 46.51
CA ALA A 26 -24.51 19.84 46.90
C ALA A 26 -25.42 19.31 45.78
N ALA A 27 -24.97 19.35 44.52
CA ALA A 27 -25.67 18.83 43.36
C ALA A 27 -25.33 17.35 43.04
N GLY A 28 -24.54 16.65 43.87
CA GLY A 28 -24.26 15.21 43.73
C GLY A 28 -23.19 14.83 42.71
N GLN A 29 -22.33 15.76 42.29
CA GLN A 29 -21.17 15.46 41.45
C GLN A 29 -19.92 15.24 42.33
N SER A 30 -19.46 13.99 42.47
CA SER A 30 -18.21 13.66 43.12
C SER A 30 -17.01 13.99 42.22
N SER A 31 -15.95 14.56 42.80
CA SER A 31 -14.70 14.94 42.13
C SER A 31 -14.00 13.69 41.56
N MET A 32 -13.60 13.75 40.31
CA MET A 32 -12.92 12.65 39.57
C MET A 32 -11.41 12.58 39.91
N PHE A 33 -10.89 13.46 40.78
CA PHE A 33 -9.53 13.45 41.30
C PHE A 33 -9.61 13.36 42.81
N GLY A 34 -9.19 12.17 43.34
CA GLY A 34 -9.31 11.85 44.77
C GLY A 34 -8.81 12.94 45.71
N ASP A 35 -9.47 13.07 46.85
CA ASP A 35 -9.16 14.01 47.93
C ASP A 35 -7.71 13.90 48.44
N PRO A 36 -7.05 15.03 48.79
CA PRO A 36 -5.75 14.98 49.44
C PRO A 36 -5.88 14.47 50.88
N ALA A 37 -5.02 13.50 51.22
CA ALA A 37 -5.00 12.91 52.57
C ALA A 37 -4.81 13.96 53.66
N PRO A 38 -5.48 13.81 54.82
CA PRO A 38 -5.41 14.79 55.90
C PRO A 38 -4.01 14.86 56.51
N VAL A 39 -3.51 16.08 56.70
CA VAL A 39 -2.22 16.40 57.33
C VAL A 39 -2.30 16.07 58.82
N ALA A 40 -1.48 15.13 59.30
CA ALA A 40 -1.39 14.75 60.71
C ALA A 40 -0.81 15.88 61.55
N ALA A 41 -1.47 16.18 62.65
CA ALA A 41 -1.01 17.15 63.66
C ALA A 41 0.26 16.66 64.41
N PRO A 42 1.12 17.57 64.95
CA PRO A 42 2.40 17.19 65.59
C PRO A 42 2.17 16.50 66.91
N VAL A 43 2.72 15.31 67.07
CA VAL A 43 2.73 14.54 68.32
C VAL A 43 3.93 14.96 69.17
N ALA A 44 3.70 15.25 70.47
CA ALA A 44 4.72 15.57 71.47
C ALA A 44 5.62 14.36 71.85
N PRO A 45 6.88 14.58 72.28
CA PRO A 45 7.83 13.50 72.52
C PRO A 45 7.51 12.65 73.73
N ALA A 46 7.52 11.35 73.64
CA ALA A 46 7.37 10.36 74.67
C ALA A 46 8.73 10.02 75.33
N PRO A 47 8.76 9.62 76.62
CA PRO A 47 9.98 9.35 77.35
C PRO A 47 10.65 8.01 77.00
N ALA A 48 11.97 7.94 77.28
CA ALA A 48 12.86 6.82 77.00
C ALA A 48 12.44 5.47 77.63
N PRO A 49 12.62 4.35 76.99
CA PRO A 49 12.30 3.02 77.51
C PRO A 49 13.46 2.43 78.33
N ALA A 50 13.10 1.79 79.45
CA ALA A 50 13.96 0.99 80.29
C ALA A 50 14.41 -0.32 79.60
N GLU A 51 15.64 -0.74 79.93
CA GLU A 51 16.22 -2.02 79.49
C GLU A 51 15.36 -3.25 79.86
N VAL A 52 15.02 -4.08 78.91
CA VAL A 52 14.43 -5.38 79.12
C VAL A 52 15.35 -6.47 78.54
N VAL A 53 15.67 -7.42 79.41
CA VAL A 53 16.50 -8.60 79.23
C VAL A 53 16.03 -9.43 78.03
N ARG A 54 16.94 -9.78 77.12
CA ARG A 54 16.70 -10.69 75.97
C ARG A 54 16.58 -12.13 76.43
N GLU A 55 15.40 -12.70 76.29
CA GLU A 55 15.16 -14.13 76.28
C GLU A 55 15.26 -14.62 74.82
N THR A 56 16.09 -15.63 74.56
CA THR A 56 16.36 -16.21 73.25
C THR A 56 15.19 -17.04 72.80
N ALA A 57 14.45 -16.53 71.80
CA ALA A 57 13.44 -17.27 71.03
C ALA A 57 14.08 -18.13 69.95
N PRO A 58 13.53 -19.34 69.63
CA PRO A 58 14.03 -20.20 68.57
C PRO A 58 13.87 -19.57 67.16
N PRO A 59 14.72 -19.96 66.17
CA PRO A 59 14.69 -19.35 64.86
C PRO A 59 13.35 -19.62 64.15
N PRO A 60 12.77 -18.65 63.43
CA PRO A 60 11.54 -18.84 62.70
C PRO A 60 11.76 -19.83 61.54
N PRO A 61 10.73 -20.63 61.16
CA PRO A 61 10.83 -21.52 60.05
C PRO A 61 11.15 -20.76 58.77
N VAL A 62 12.08 -21.31 57.98
CA VAL A 62 12.49 -20.74 56.68
C VAL A 62 11.25 -20.65 55.82
N ALA A 63 10.80 -19.45 55.52
CA ALA A 63 9.75 -19.18 54.56
C ALA A 63 10.20 -19.74 53.19
N PRO A 64 9.32 -20.41 52.44
CA PRO A 64 9.67 -20.83 51.11
C PRO A 64 10.05 -19.59 50.30
N ALA A 65 11.15 -19.72 49.53
CA ALA A 65 11.69 -18.67 48.67
C ALA A 65 10.55 -17.96 47.93
N ALA A 66 10.50 -16.64 48.14
CA ALA A 66 9.51 -15.79 47.44
C ALA A 66 9.52 -16.14 45.98
N ALA A 67 8.39 -16.64 45.47
CA ALA A 67 8.18 -16.80 44.05
C ALA A 67 8.56 -15.49 43.38
N SER A 68 9.51 -15.58 42.48
CA SER A 68 9.92 -14.44 41.61
C SER A 68 8.66 -13.74 41.14
N ALA A 69 8.46 -12.50 41.52
CA ALA A 69 7.32 -11.73 41.07
C ALA A 69 7.27 -11.81 39.54
N ALA A 70 6.23 -12.42 39.04
CA ALA A 70 6.05 -12.63 37.60
C ALA A 70 6.15 -11.26 36.92
N GLN A 71 7.19 -11.06 36.14
CA GLN A 71 7.34 -9.82 35.39
C GLN A 71 6.13 -9.68 34.45
N PRO A 72 5.52 -8.50 34.34
CA PRO A 72 4.38 -8.33 33.45
C PRO A 72 4.76 -8.77 32.03
N TYR A 73 3.86 -9.53 31.39
CA TYR A 73 4.04 -10.04 30.04
C TYR A 73 4.46 -8.91 29.08
N ARG A 74 5.54 -9.13 28.32
CA ARG A 74 6.03 -8.21 27.30
C ARG A 74 5.96 -8.87 25.95
N VAL A 75 5.24 -8.26 25.00
CA VAL A 75 5.16 -8.67 23.59
C VAL A 75 6.57 -8.94 23.03
N LEU A 76 6.74 -10.07 22.31
CA LEU A 76 8.05 -10.52 21.79
C LEU A 76 8.77 -9.43 20.97
N ALA A 77 8.05 -8.66 20.16
CA ALA A 77 8.60 -7.58 19.37
C ALA A 77 9.26 -6.47 20.22
N ARG A 78 8.89 -6.34 21.50
CA ARG A 78 9.51 -5.41 22.47
C ARG A 78 10.59 -6.09 23.29
N LYS A 79 10.38 -7.36 23.68
CA LYS A 79 11.32 -8.16 24.47
C LYS A 79 12.62 -8.44 23.71
N TYR A 80 12.50 -8.80 22.41
CA TYR A 80 13.62 -9.15 21.53
C TYR A 80 14.05 -8.01 20.59
N ARG A 81 13.86 -6.75 21.04
CA ARG A 81 14.44 -5.61 20.30
C ARG A 81 15.96 -5.67 20.40
N SER A 82 16.66 -5.62 19.26
CA SER A 82 18.12 -5.68 19.15
C SER A 82 18.79 -4.68 20.11
N GLN A 83 19.69 -5.15 20.94
CA GLN A 83 20.44 -4.37 21.92
C GLN A 83 21.87 -4.11 21.46
N THR A 84 22.38 -4.86 20.50
CA THR A 84 23.70 -4.75 19.89
C THR A 84 23.60 -4.73 18.37
N PHE A 85 24.64 -4.25 17.69
CA PHE A 85 24.67 -4.28 16.22
C PHE A 85 24.82 -5.70 15.65
N ALA A 86 25.40 -6.62 16.43
CA ALA A 86 25.48 -8.04 16.04
C ALA A 86 24.09 -8.72 15.98
N GLU A 87 23.12 -8.21 16.73
CA GLU A 87 21.73 -8.69 16.69
C GLU A 87 20.91 -8.07 15.57
N LEU A 88 21.44 -7.06 14.85
CA LEU A 88 20.76 -6.47 13.68
C LEU A 88 20.90 -7.40 12.48
N ILE A 89 19.82 -8.06 12.14
CA ILE A 89 19.79 -9.06 11.09
C ILE A 89 19.80 -8.40 9.71
N GLY A 90 20.71 -8.85 8.81
CA GLY A 90 20.72 -8.46 7.41
C GLY A 90 21.10 -7.01 7.12
N GLN A 91 21.72 -6.30 8.09
CA GLN A 91 22.13 -4.89 7.94
C GLN A 91 23.66 -4.71 8.00
N ASP A 92 24.43 -5.74 7.69
CA ASP A 92 25.89 -5.78 7.85
C ASP A 92 26.63 -4.64 7.13
N ALA A 93 26.19 -4.29 5.91
CA ALA A 93 26.80 -3.22 5.14
C ALA A 93 26.68 -1.84 5.83
N MET A 94 25.52 -1.57 6.45
CA MET A 94 25.29 -0.36 7.23
C MET A 94 26.17 -0.34 8.48
N VAL A 95 26.23 -1.47 9.20
CA VAL A 95 27.06 -1.61 10.41
C VAL A 95 28.54 -1.39 10.08
N GLN A 96 29.05 -1.96 8.98
CA GLN A 96 30.42 -1.73 8.54
C GLN A 96 30.72 -0.27 8.17
N THR A 97 29.76 0.38 7.50
CA THR A 97 29.91 1.80 7.15
C THR A 97 29.99 2.68 8.40
N LEU A 98 29.13 2.43 9.39
CA LEU A 98 29.14 3.12 10.67
C LEU A 98 30.43 2.84 11.45
N ALA A 99 30.89 1.59 11.50
CA ALA A 99 32.14 1.20 12.13
C ALA A 99 33.34 1.96 11.55
N ASN A 100 33.38 2.08 10.22
CA ASN A 100 34.44 2.83 9.53
C ASN A 100 34.36 4.35 9.82
N ALA A 101 33.16 4.91 9.93
CA ALA A 101 32.96 6.32 10.27
C ALA A 101 33.44 6.61 11.70
N ILE A 102 33.12 5.73 12.66
CA ILE A 102 33.56 5.83 14.05
C ILE A 102 35.10 5.73 14.12
N LYS A 103 35.70 4.73 13.50
CA LYS A 103 37.17 4.53 13.51
C LYS A 103 37.95 5.69 12.92
N ARG A 104 37.38 6.42 11.94
CA ARG A 104 38.02 7.56 11.27
C ARG A 104 37.67 8.90 11.87
N ASP A 105 36.87 8.93 12.96
CA ASP A 105 36.30 10.13 13.57
C ASP A 105 35.60 11.06 12.57
N ARG A 106 34.88 10.44 11.59
CA ARG A 106 34.14 11.13 10.54
C ARG A 106 32.65 10.86 10.67
N LEU A 107 32.10 11.28 11.81
CA LEU A 107 30.69 11.10 12.13
C LEU A 107 29.85 12.26 11.57
N ALA A 108 28.88 11.94 10.75
CA ALA A 108 27.91 12.92 10.29
C ALA A 108 27.16 13.56 11.47
N HIS A 109 26.68 14.78 11.29
CA HIS A 109 25.83 15.48 12.26
C HIS A 109 24.36 15.02 12.19
N ALA A 110 23.94 14.50 11.02
CA ALA A 110 22.59 13.98 10.81
C ALA A 110 22.64 12.66 10.04
N PHE A 111 21.89 11.69 10.49
CA PHE A 111 21.70 10.39 9.89
C PHE A 111 20.24 10.21 9.51
N LEU A 112 19.97 9.63 8.37
CA LEU A 112 18.63 9.31 7.90
C LEU A 112 18.51 7.81 7.64
N MET A 113 17.73 7.12 8.47
CA MET A 113 17.42 5.71 8.32
C MET A 113 16.13 5.55 7.52
N THR A 114 16.20 4.88 6.39
CA THR A 114 15.07 4.62 5.50
C THR A 114 14.77 3.14 5.42
N GLY A 115 13.59 2.78 4.97
CA GLY A 115 13.20 1.39 4.77
C GLY A 115 11.77 1.11 5.24
N VAL A 116 11.28 -0.10 4.93
CA VAL A 116 9.90 -0.49 5.25
C VAL A 116 9.63 -0.47 6.76
N ARG A 117 8.35 -0.44 7.13
CA ARG A 117 7.94 -0.53 8.53
C ARG A 117 8.47 -1.81 9.17
N GLY A 118 8.87 -1.76 10.43
CA GLY A 118 9.26 -2.94 11.21
C GLY A 118 10.65 -3.53 10.90
N VAL A 119 11.43 -2.96 9.96
CA VAL A 119 12.78 -3.42 9.60
C VAL A 119 13.86 -3.06 10.63
N GLY A 120 13.51 -2.26 11.66
CA GLY A 120 14.43 -1.90 12.74
C GLY A 120 14.97 -0.48 12.73
N LYS A 121 14.38 0.48 11.98
CA LYS A 121 14.85 1.88 11.89
C LYS A 121 15.07 2.53 13.26
N THR A 122 14.05 2.57 14.11
CA THR A 122 14.13 3.15 15.46
C THR A 122 15.10 2.38 16.37
N SER A 123 15.17 1.05 16.22
CA SER A 123 16.15 0.22 16.95
C SER A 123 17.58 0.58 16.55
N THR A 124 17.84 0.74 15.26
CA THR A 124 19.14 1.18 14.71
C THR A 124 19.49 2.58 15.21
N ALA A 125 18.54 3.52 15.25
CA ALA A 125 18.76 4.85 15.82
C ALA A 125 19.23 4.77 17.29
N ARG A 126 18.57 3.97 18.11
CA ARG A 126 18.99 3.77 19.51
C ARG A 126 20.35 3.09 19.62
N LEU A 127 20.67 2.15 18.73
CA LEU A 127 22.01 1.52 18.71
C LEU A 127 23.09 2.53 18.33
N ILE A 128 22.83 3.41 17.36
CA ILE A 128 23.74 4.50 17.01
C ILE A 128 23.91 5.45 18.22
N ALA A 129 22.82 5.80 18.91
CA ALA A 129 22.90 6.62 20.12
C ALA A 129 23.75 5.97 21.22
N LYS A 130 23.60 4.64 21.45
CA LYS A 130 24.46 3.89 22.36
C LYS A 130 25.91 3.88 21.90
N ALA A 131 26.17 3.65 20.62
CA ALA A 131 27.51 3.63 20.04
C ALA A 131 28.27 4.94 20.24
N LEU A 132 27.58 6.06 20.10
CA LEU A 132 28.16 7.40 20.24
C LEU A 132 28.38 7.81 21.70
N ASN A 133 27.48 7.40 22.61
CA ASN A 133 27.48 7.83 24.02
C ASN A 133 27.97 6.76 25.00
N CYS A 134 28.36 5.57 24.54
CA CYS A 134 28.94 4.55 25.39
C CYS A 134 30.24 5.05 26.06
N ILE A 135 30.35 4.84 27.35
CA ILE A 135 31.53 5.18 28.16
C ILE A 135 32.31 3.94 28.61
N GLY A 136 31.92 2.73 28.12
CA GLY A 136 32.51 1.49 28.58
C GLY A 136 32.09 1.10 30.01
N PRO A 137 32.40 -0.12 30.45
CA PRO A 137 32.11 -0.56 31.81
C PRO A 137 32.98 0.16 32.86
N ASP A 138 34.13 0.67 32.45
CA ASP A 138 35.11 1.42 33.25
C ASP A 138 34.90 2.94 33.26
N GLY A 139 33.95 3.43 32.47
CA GLY A 139 33.66 4.88 32.36
C GLY A 139 34.67 5.67 31.50
N GLN A 140 35.69 5.03 30.90
CA GLN A 140 36.75 5.67 30.10
C GLN A 140 36.60 5.44 28.61
N GLY A 141 35.56 4.70 28.16
CA GLY A 141 35.34 4.34 26.76
C GLY A 141 34.98 5.52 25.87
N GLY A 142 35.31 5.41 24.57
CA GLY A 142 34.94 6.33 23.50
C GLY A 142 33.78 5.83 22.62
N PRO A 143 33.42 6.55 21.53
CA PRO A 143 32.49 6.06 20.53
C PRO A 143 32.93 4.69 19.99
N THR A 144 32.01 3.74 19.96
CA THR A 144 32.32 2.35 19.59
C THR A 144 31.17 1.71 18.85
N ILE A 145 31.48 0.82 17.90
CA ILE A 145 30.46 -0.01 17.23
C ILE A 145 29.91 -1.11 18.16
N ASP A 146 30.64 -1.38 19.27
CA ASP A 146 30.29 -2.42 20.24
C ASP A 146 29.97 -1.79 21.59
N PRO A 147 28.78 -1.18 21.76
CA PRO A 147 28.40 -0.58 23.03
C PRO A 147 28.28 -1.64 24.12
N CYS A 148 28.87 -1.39 25.29
CA CYS A 148 28.96 -2.36 26.38
C CYS A 148 27.61 -2.85 26.96
N GLY A 149 26.51 -2.12 26.72
CA GLY A 149 25.18 -2.44 27.22
C GLY A 149 24.98 -2.28 28.74
N SER A 150 26.06 -2.18 29.53
CA SER A 150 26.05 -2.18 31.00
C SER A 150 26.25 -0.82 31.62
N CYS A 151 26.95 0.12 30.97
CA CYS A 151 27.14 1.46 31.50
C CYS A 151 25.81 2.25 31.60
N GLU A 152 25.78 3.29 32.41
CA GLU A 152 24.57 4.09 32.63
C GLU A 152 23.96 4.63 31.35
N PRO A 153 24.72 5.31 30.41
CA PRO A 153 24.15 5.74 29.14
C PRO A 153 23.54 4.60 28.30
N CYS A 154 24.19 3.44 28.23
CA CYS A 154 23.67 2.30 27.46
C CYS A 154 22.35 1.78 28.01
N ARG A 155 22.20 1.70 29.34
CA ARG A 155 20.95 1.26 29.98
C ARG A 155 19.85 2.29 29.83
N ALA A 156 20.15 3.56 30.13
CA ALA A 156 19.19 4.65 30.06
C ALA A 156 18.65 4.84 28.61
N ILE A 157 19.51 4.71 27.57
CA ILE A 157 19.11 4.77 26.18
C ILE A 157 18.25 3.54 25.79
N ALA A 158 18.59 2.34 26.28
CA ALA A 158 17.80 1.14 26.01
C ALA A 158 16.36 1.28 26.58
N GLU A 159 16.23 1.89 27.74
CA GLU A 159 14.98 2.13 28.43
C GLU A 159 14.23 3.39 27.91
N GLY A 160 14.87 4.22 27.09
CA GLY A 160 14.29 5.45 26.53
C GLY A 160 14.14 6.58 27.54
N ARG A 161 15.02 6.62 28.58
CA ARG A 161 14.96 7.63 29.70
C ARG A 161 16.22 8.48 29.84
N HIS A 162 17.11 8.43 28.82
CA HIS A 162 18.37 9.23 28.90
C HIS A 162 18.09 10.69 28.60
N ILE A 163 18.56 11.60 29.49
CA ILE A 163 18.29 13.04 29.41
C ILE A 163 18.84 13.71 28.13
N ASP A 164 19.99 13.25 27.64
CA ASP A 164 20.62 13.77 26.41
C ASP A 164 20.25 12.99 25.12
N VAL A 165 19.38 11.99 25.22
CA VAL A 165 18.89 11.25 24.05
C VAL A 165 17.37 11.35 24.02
N ILE A 166 16.91 12.32 23.25
CA ILE A 166 15.50 12.68 23.16
C ILE A 166 14.89 11.96 21.96
N GLU A 167 13.89 11.12 22.21
CA GLU A 167 13.16 10.40 21.18
C GLU A 167 11.76 10.99 21.03
N MET A 168 11.41 11.40 19.80
CA MET A 168 10.10 11.91 19.46
C MET A 168 9.55 11.18 18.24
N ASP A 169 8.25 10.96 18.24
CA ASP A 169 7.50 10.50 17.09
C ASP A 169 6.88 11.71 16.38
N ALA A 170 7.30 11.95 15.14
CA ALA A 170 6.78 13.05 14.34
C ALA A 170 5.30 12.89 13.98
N ALA A 171 4.72 11.69 14.07
CA ALA A 171 3.29 11.49 13.87
C ALA A 171 2.45 12.12 15.00
N SER A 172 2.98 12.12 16.22
CA SER A 172 2.34 12.74 17.40
C SER A 172 2.72 14.23 17.56
N ASN A 173 3.86 14.66 17.01
CA ASN A 173 4.45 16.00 17.17
C ASN A 173 4.75 16.60 15.79
N THR A 174 3.71 16.97 15.07
CA THR A 174 3.81 17.50 13.69
C THR A 174 4.06 18.99 13.62
N GLY A 175 3.92 19.69 14.76
CA GLY A 175 3.90 21.14 14.90
C GLY A 175 5.24 21.81 14.65
N VAL A 176 5.18 23.09 14.30
CA VAL A 176 6.38 23.95 14.22
C VAL A 176 6.92 24.24 15.60
N ASP A 177 6.04 24.35 16.58
CA ASP A 177 6.39 24.73 17.95
C ASP A 177 7.15 23.60 18.65
N ASP A 178 6.76 22.33 18.44
CA ASP A 178 7.49 21.15 18.93
C ASP A 178 8.95 21.15 18.41
N VAL A 179 9.12 21.47 17.12
CA VAL A 179 10.45 21.55 16.50
C VAL A 179 11.24 22.78 16.98
N ARG A 180 10.57 23.90 17.27
CA ARG A 180 11.22 25.09 17.87
C ARG A 180 11.79 24.81 19.25
N GLU A 181 11.08 24.05 20.08
CA GLU A 181 11.61 23.62 21.41
C GLU A 181 12.90 22.80 21.23
N ILE A 182 12.95 21.91 20.23
CA ILE A 182 14.17 21.17 19.91
C ILE A 182 15.29 22.13 19.49
N ILE A 183 15.01 23.09 18.60
CA ILE A 183 16.01 24.04 18.08
C ILE A 183 16.57 24.93 19.22
N GLU A 184 15.73 25.33 20.18
CA GLU A 184 16.18 26.05 21.37
C GLU A 184 17.03 25.16 22.28
N ALA A 185 16.57 23.92 22.50
CA ALA A 185 17.30 22.97 23.32
C ALA A 185 18.65 22.53 22.72
N VAL A 186 18.80 22.55 21.40
CA VAL A 186 20.06 22.26 20.67
C VAL A 186 21.20 23.21 21.07
N ARG A 187 20.90 24.43 21.47
CA ARG A 187 21.91 25.44 21.87
C ARG A 187 22.67 25.08 23.15
N TYR A 188 22.05 24.25 23.99
CA TYR A 188 22.63 23.85 25.28
C TYR A 188 23.46 22.58 25.11
N ALA A 189 24.62 22.53 25.76
CA ALA A 189 25.49 21.36 25.79
C ALA A 189 24.79 20.13 26.41
N ALA A 190 25.28 18.94 26.09
CA ALA A 190 24.84 17.72 26.75
C ALA A 190 25.16 17.77 28.24
N VAL A 191 24.27 17.23 29.07
CA VAL A 191 24.37 17.29 30.56
C VAL A 191 25.26 16.15 31.08
N SER A 192 25.07 14.94 30.55
CA SER A 192 25.71 13.74 31.09
C SER A 192 26.39 12.89 29.99
N ALA A 193 26.01 13.06 28.73
CA ALA A 193 26.54 12.30 27.62
C ALA A 193 27.56 13.11 26.79
N ARG A 194 28.25 12.41 25.87
CA ARG A 194 29.18 13.03 24.92
C ARG A 194 28.46 13.83 23.86
N TYR A 195 27.37 13.28 23.36
CA TYR A 195 26.52 13.90 22.33
C TYR A 195 25.09 14.01 22.83
N LYS A 196 24.47 15.15 22.54
CA LYS A 196 23.03 15.35 22.64
C LYS A 196 22.39 14.84 21.37
N ILE A 197 21.53 13.84 21.46
CA ILE A 197 21.01 13.11 20.31
C ILE A 197 19.49 13.26 20.24
N TYR A 198 19.00 13.64 19.08
CA TYR A 198 17.58 13.72 18.78
C TYR A 198 17.21 12.60 17.81
N ILE A 199 16.39 11.66 18.27
CA ILE A 199 15.81 10.59 17.45
C ILE A 199 14.41 11.04 17.05
N VAL A 200 14.20 11.27 15.75
CA VAL A 200 12.89 11.67 15.20
C VAL A 200 12.38 10.53 14.33
N ASP A 201 11.38 9.81 14.84
CA ASP A 201 10.76 8.71 14.11
C ASP A 201 9.65 9.23 13.20
N GLU A 202 9.43 8.56 12.07
CA GLU A 202 8.52 8.90 10.98
C GLU A 202 8.60 10.40 10.59
N VAL A 203 9.83 10.89 10.43
CA VAL A 203 10.14 12.31 10.20
C VAL A 203 9.39 12.94 9.02
N HIS A 204 8.92 12.13 8.05
CA HIS A 204 8.10 12.61 6.92
C HIS A 204 6.73 13.19 7.35
N MET A 205 6.30 12.95 8.59
CA MET A 205 5.06 13.50 9.15
C MET A 205 5.22 14.96 9.63
N LEU A 206 6.44 15.48 9.72
CA LEU A 206 6.67 16.89 10.06
C LEU A 206 6.10 17.81 8.98
N SER A 207 5.54 18.94 9.43
CA SER A 207 5.06 19.96 8.51
C SER A 207 6.22 20.62 7.74
N ARG A 208 5.94 21.18 6.55
CA ARG A 208 6.95 21.90 5.76
C ARG A 208 7.60 23.06 6.53
N ASN A 209 6.83 23.73 7.39
CA ASN A 209 7.34 24.81 8.21
C ASN A 209 8.26 24.31 9.31
N ALA A 210 7.98 23.13 9.90
CA ALA A 210 8.85 22.47 10.87
C ALA A 210 10.19 22.08 10.22
N PHE A 211 10.18 21.52 9.01
CA PHE A 211 11.41 21.27 8.25
C PHE A 211 12.21 22.54 7.99
N ASN A 212 11.56 23.61 7.54
CA ASN A 212 12.24 24.89 7.26
C ASN A 212 12.91 25.46 8.52
N ALA A 213 12.28 25.35 9.67
CA ALA A 213 12.87 25.77 10.94
C ALA A 213 14.14 24.96 11.27
N LEU A 214 14.13 23.64 10.99
CA LEU A 214 15.26 22.74 11.26
C LEU A 214 16.46 22.95 10.32
N LEU A 215 16.22 23.45 9.09
CA LEU A 215 17.27 23.59 8.07
C LEU A 215 18.49 24.35 8.55
N LYS A 216 18.31 25.47 9.27
CA LYS A 216 19.43 26.27 9.77
C LYS A 216 20.32 25.47 10.73
N THR A 217 19.70 24.67 11.60
CA THR A 217 20.44 23.80 12.55
C THR A 217 21.12 22.63 11.84
N LEU A 218 20.58 22.13 10.72
CA LEU A 218 21.21 21.11 9.91
C LEU A 218 22.35 21.66 9.02
N GLU A 219 22.34 22.94 8.69
CA GLU A 219 23.42 23.61 7.96
C GLU A 219 24.61 23.92 8.84
N GLU A 220 24.35 24.45 10.04
CA GLU A 220 25.36 24.83 11.02
C GLU A 220 25.12 24.11 12.37
N PRO A 221 25.29 22.78 12.40
CA PRO A 221 25.02 22.01 13.60
C PRO A 221 26.09 22.24 14.67
N PRO A 222 25.70 22.40 15.94
CA PRO A 222 26.66 22.38 17.05
C PRO A 222 27.40 21.04 17.10
N ALA A 223 28.69 21.05 17.40
CA ALA A 223 29.54 19.85 17.39
C ALA A 223 29.04 18.73 18.34
N HIS A 224 28.39 19.10 19.41
CA HIS A 224 27.88 18.20 20.44
C HIS A 224 26.49 17.62 20.09
N VAL A 225 25.87 17.99 18.96
CA VAL A 225 24.52 17.57 18.60
C VAL A 225 24.53 16.59 17.45
N LYS A 226 23.69 15.55 17.52
CA LYS A 226 23.47 14.59 16.45
C LYS A 226 21.97 14.39 16.24
N PHE A 227 21.54 14.34 14.97
CA PHE A 227 20.18 14.03 14.57
C PHE A 227 20.11 12.62 13.98
N LEU A 228 19.14 11.84 14.40
CA LEU A 228 18.86 10.50 13.91
C LEU A 228 17.41 10.47 13.42
N PHE A 229 17.24 10.66 12.12
CA PHE A 229 15.93 10.64 11.48
C PHE A 229 15.58 9.22 11.01
N ALA A 230 14.33 8.82 11.17
CA ALA A 230 13.80 7.58 10.64
C ALA A 230 12.54 7.86 9.81
N THR A 231 12.41 7.20 8.66
CA THR A 231 11.24 7.35 7.77
C THR A 231 10.93 6.08 7.00
N THR A 232 9.65 5.86 6.73
CA THR A 232 9.17 4.87 5.76
C THR A 232 9.08 5.45 4.35
N GLU A 233 8.96 6.79 4.21
CA GLU A 233 8.70 7.48 2.95
C GLU A 233 9.72 8.60 2.70
N VAL A 234 10.76 8.24 1.95
CA VAL A 234 11.86 9.18 1.61
C VAL A 234 11.40 10.28 0.66
N ASP A 235 10.50 9.94 -0.25
CA ASP A 235 10.03 10.84 -1.31
C ASP A 235 9.23 12.03 -0.78
N LYS A 236 8.70 11.93 0.44
CA LYS A 236 8.02 13.03 1.12
C LYS A 236 8.98 14.04 1.78
N LEU A 237 10.28 13.70 1.89
CA LEU A 237 11.25 14.57 2.52
C LEU A 237 11.77 15.64 1.56
N PRO A 238 11.96 16.89 2.02
CA PRO A 238 12.60 17.93 1.22
C PRO A 238 14.03 17.54 0.81
N VAL A 239 14.39 17.78 -0.44
CA VAL A 239 15.75 17.52 -0.97
C VAL A 239 16.82 18.26 -0.16
N THR A 240 16.48 19.43 0.37
CA THR A 240 17.36 20.24 1.24
C THR A 240 17.76 19.52 2.54
N VAL A 241 16.88 18.68 3.10
CA VAL A 241 17.17 17.84 4.28
C VAL A 241 17.97 16.61 3.85
N LEU A 242 17.57 15.95 2.75
CA LEU A 242 18.26 14.77 2.23
C LEU A 242 19.74 15.03 1.93
N SER A 243 20.06 16.20 1.36
CA SER A 243 21.45 16.56 1.01
C SER A 243 22.37 16.81 2.22
N ARG A 244 21.82 16.96 3.43
CA ARG A 244 22.55 17.25 4.68
C ARG A 244 22.61 16.05 5.62
N CYS A 245 21.96 14.93 5.25
CA CYS A 245 21.93 13.72 6.06
C CYS A 245 22.75 12.61 5.42
N GLN A 246 23.49 11.87 6.24
CA GLN A 246 24.04 10.59 5.82
C GLN A 246 22.93 9.55 5.79
N ARG A 247 22.59 9.05 4.60
CA ARG A 247 21.49 8.11 4.41
C ARG A 247 21.95 6.67 4.62
N PHE A 248 21.11 5.91 5.35
CA PHE A 248 21.23 4.46 5.53
C PHE A 248 19.91 3.79 5.11
N ASP A 249 19.96 3.04 4.01
CA ASP A 249 18.80 2.28 3.51
C ASP A 249 18.79 0.89 4.15
N LEU A 250 17.88 0.69 5.11
CA LEU A 250 17.68 -0.61 5.74
C LEU A 250 16.90 -1.51 4.80
N LYS A 251 17.45 -2.67 4.50
CA LYS A 251 16.88 -3.63 3.56
C LYS A 251 15.82 -4.50 4.23
N ARG A 252 14.85 -4.95 3.45
CA ARG A 252 13.96 -6.05 3.86
C ARG A 252 14.79 -7.28 4.17
N ILE A 253 14.42 -7.99 5.22
CA ILE A 253 15.14 -9.19 5.64
C ILE A 253 14.60 -10.39 4.87
N PRO A 254 15.46 -11.21 4.24
CA PRO A 254 15.04 -12.41 3.54
C PRO A 254 14.30 -13.39 4.45
N ALA A 255 13.23 -14.02 3.95
CA ALA A 255 12.40 -14.94 4.72
C ALA A 255 13.20 -16.10 5.38
N PRO A 256 14.20 -16.73 4.75
CA PRO A 256 15.01 -17.76 5.40
C PRO A 256 15.76 -17.25 6.63
N LEU A 257 16.27 -16.02 6.58
CA LEU A 257 16.98 -15.40 7.69
C LEU A 257 16.03 -15.03 8.84
N LEU A 258 14.80 -14.57 8.52
CA LEU A 258 13.74 -14.36 9.51
C LEU A 258 13.32 -15.66 10.18
N ALA A 259 13.08 -16.73 9.42
CA ALA A 259 12.70 -18.03 9.96
C ALA A 259 13.75 -18.56 10.94
N SER A 260 15.03 -18.48 10.59
CA SER A 260 16.13 -18.84 11.49
C SER A 260 16.15 -18.00 12.78
N HIS A 261 15.91 -16.70 12.66
CA HIS A 261 15.82 -15.81 13.82
C HIS A 261 14.63 -16.17 14.73
N PHE A 262 13.47 -16.43 14.16
CA PHE A 262 12.29 -16.83 14.93
C PHE A 262 12.49 -18.18 15.63
N GLY A 263 13.14 -19.15 14.97
CA GLY A 263 13.52 -20.43 15.59
C GLY A 263 14.44 -20.24 16.81
N MET A 264 15.43 -19.33 16.71
CA MET A 264 16.28 -19.00 17.86
C MET A 264 15.46 -18.37 19.01
N ILE A 265 14.47 -17.54 18.71
CA ILE A 265 13.60 -16.91 19.72
C ILE A 265 12.70 -17.96 20.36
N CYS A 266 12.07 -18.86 19.58
CA CYS A 266 11.29 -19.98 20.12
C CYS A 266 12.13 -20.82 21.11
N GLY A 267 13.39 -21.13 20.76
CA GLY A 267 14.30 -21.83 21.68
C GLY A 267 14.54 -21.06 22.97
N LYS A 268 14.65 -19.72 22.95
CA LYS A 268 14.80 -18.88 24.15
C LYS A 268 13.53 -18.80 25.00
N GLU A 269 12.35 -18.90 24.38
CA GLU A 269 11.05 -18.93 25.08
C GLU A 269 10.66 -20.37 25.53
N GLY A 270 11.44 -21.40 25.17
CA GLY A 270 11.14 -22.80 25.51
C GLY A 270 9.98 -23.37 24.70
N VAL A 271 9.69 -22.80 23.53
CA VAL A 271 8.62 -23.21 22.62
C VAL A 271 9.21 -24.03 21.47
N GLU A 272 8.59 -25.18 21.17
CA GLU A 272 8.90 -25.95 19.97
C GLU A 272 8.10 -25.39 18.78
N ALA A 273 8.74 -25.15 17.63
CA ALA A 273 8.07 -24.68 16.43
C ALA A 273 8.53 -25.49 15.22
N GLU A 274 7.58 -25.84 14.36
CA GLU A 274 7.87 -26.51 13.10
C GLU A 274 8.56 -25.56 12.10
N ASP A 275 9.56 -26.05 11.36
CA ASP A 275 10.27 -25.25 10.35
C ASP A 275 9.32 -24.66 9.29
N GLU A 276 8.26 -25.40 8.93
CA GLU A 276 7.24 -24.93 8.01
C GLU A 276 6.41 -23.79 8.61
N ALA A 277 6.06 -23.87 9.89
CA ALA A 277 5.37 -22.79 10.62
C ALA A 277 6.22 -21.52 10.63
N LEU A 278 7.51 -21.64 10.96
CA LEU A 278 8.45 -20.53 10.97
C LEU A 278 8.63 -19.91 9.58
N ALA A 279 8.69 -20.74 8.54
CA ALA A 279 8.78 -20.27 7.16
C ALA A 279 7.51 -19.49 6.72
N MET A 280 6.32 -19.96 7.14
CA MET A 280 5.06 -19.25 6.86
C MET A 280 4.99 -17.91 7.58
N ILE A 281 5.36 -17.86 8.87
CA ILE A 281 5.43 -16.62 9.64
C ILE A 281 6.42 -15.64 8.99
N ALA A 282 7.59 -16.13 8.57
CA ALA A 282 8.60 -15.32 7.91
C ALA A 282 8.14 -14.76 6.55
N ALA A 283 7.39 -15.55 5.79
CA ALA A 283 6.78 -15.12 4.54
C ALA A 283 5.70 -14.05 4.78
N ALA A 284 4.82 -14.27 5.76
CA ALA A 284 3.76 -13.32 6.13
C ALA A 284 4.31 -12.00 6.69
N ALA A 285 5.50 -12.02 7.29
CA ALA A 285 6.19 -10.83 7.81
C ALA A 285 6.75 -9.90 6.73
N GLU A 286 6.81 -10.31 5.46
CA GLU A 286 7.26 -9.51 4.30
C GLU A 286 8.60 -8.79 4.51
N GLY A 287 9.50 -9.38 5.28
CA GLY A 287 10.82 -8.81 5.60
C GLY A 287 10.85 -7.88 6.82
N SER A 288 9.75 -7.79 7.59
CA SER A 288 9.63 -7.03 8.83
C SER A 288 9.85 -7.92 10.04
N VAL A 289 10.88 -7.65 10.84
CA VAL A 289 11.12 -8.37 12.12
C VAL A 289 10.00 -8.12 13.11
N ARG A 290 9.52 -6.86 13.21
CA ARG A 290 8.49 -6.49 14.18
C ARG A 290 7.18 -7.21 13.92
N ASP A 291 6.73 -7.23 12.66
CA ASP A 291 5.46 -7.83 12.31
C ASP A 291 5.56 -9.35 12.43
N GLY A 292 6.69 -9.96 12.00
CA GLY A 292 6.93 -11.39 12.18
C GLY A 292 6.97 -11.81 13.66
N LEU A 293 7.59 -11.03 14.54
CA LEU A 293 7.57 -11.30 15.98
C LEU A 293 6.17 -11.12 16.58
N SER A 294 5.35 -10.21 16.06
CA SER A 294 3.97 -10.06 16.51
C SER A 294 3.11 -11.26 16.07
N ILE A 295 3.31 -11.76 14.85
CA ILE A 295 2.65 -12.98 14.36
C ILE A 295 3.10 -14.21 15.17
N LEU A 296 4.40 -14.33 15.44
CA LEU A 296 4.94 -15.43 16.26
C LEU A 296 4.37 -15.40 17.68
N ASP A 297 4.24 -14.23 18.28
CA ASP A 297 3.66 -14.03 19.61
C ASP A 297 2.20 -14.52 19.67
N GLN A 298 1.42 -14.17 18.64
CA GLN A 298 0.05 -14.66 18.47
C GLN A 298 0.02 -16.19 18.28
N ALA A 299 0.93 -16.75 17.49
CA ALA A 299 1.00 -18.20 17.25
C ALA A 299 1.34 -18.98 18.53
N ILE A 300 2.26 -18.46 19.34
CA ILE A 300 2.59 -19.04 20.65
C ILE A 300 1.38 -18.97 21.59
N SER A 301 0.74 -17.80 21.68
CA SER A 301 -0.45 -17.64 22.53
C SER A 301 -1.60 -18.56 22.12
N HIS A 302 -1.77 -18.79 20.82
CA HIS A 302 -2.76 -19.71 20.29
C HIS A 302 -2.41 -21.17 20.61
N ALA A 303 -1.13 -21.56 20.51
CA ALA A 303 -0.64 -22.89 20.83
C ALA A 303 -0.80 -23.20 22.33
N ASP A 304 -0.59 -22.22 23.22
CA ASP A 304 -0.81 -22.35 24.66
C ASP A 304 -2.27 -22.67 25.02
N LEU A 305 -3.24 -22.10 24.25
CA LEU A 305 -4.67 -22.34 24.47
C LEU A 305 -5.11 -23.75 24.09
N VAL A 306 -4.48 -24.34 23.06
CA VAL A 306 -4.83 -25.68 22.57
C VAL A 306 -4.28 -26.80 23.49
N GLY A 307 -3.21 -26.51 24.25
CA GLY A 307 -2.56 -27.42 25.18
C GLY A 307 -1.99 -28.67 24.49
N SER A 308 -0.73 -28.97 24.71
CA SER A 308 -0.18 -30.25 24.27
C SER A 308 -0.27 -31.31 25.39
N GLU A 309 -0.50 -32.57 25.02
CA GLU A 309 -0.53 -33.72 25.98
C GLU A 309 0.78 -33.84 26.80
N ASP A 310 1.89 -33.34 26.27
CA ASP A 310 3.23 -33.36 26.88
C ASP A 310 3.58 -32.10 27.70
N GLY A 311 2.67 -31.14 27.85
CA GLY A 311 2.91 -29.89 28.63
C GLY A 311 3.93 -28.94 28.01
N LYS A 312 4.31 -29.13 26.73
CA LYS A 312 5.17 -28.23 25.98
C LYS A 312 4.37 -27.46 24.92
N THR A 313 4.53 -26.14 24.87
CA THR A 313 3.92 -25.33 23.82
C THR A 313 4.57 -25.65 22.49
N ARG A 314 3.76 -26.07 21.50
CA ARG A 314 4.22 -26.41 20.16
C ARG A 314 3.45 -25.61 19.10
N VAL A 315 4.16 -24.85 18.31
CA VAL A 315 3.60 -24.10 17.16
C VAL A 315 3.68 -24.96 15.91
N THR A 316 2.52 -25.39 15.40
CA THR A 316 2.43 -26.23 14.20
C THR A 316 2.12 -25.40 12.95
N ALA A 317 2.49 -25.92 11.79
CA ALA A 317 2.19 -25.30 10.49
C ALA A 317 0.68 -25.13 10.26
N GLU A 318 -0.13 -26.09 10.73
CA GLU A 318 -1.58 -26.05 10.60
C GLU A 318 -2.20 -24.90 11.41
N GLN A 319 -1.78 -24.72 12.66
CA GLN A 319 -2.24 -23.60 13.51
C GLN A 319 -1.88 -22.25 12.91
N VAL A 320 -0.65 -22.09 12.40
CA VAL A 320 -0.21 -20.87 11.74
C VAL A 320 -1.02 -20.61 10.47
N ARG A 321 -1.31 -21.66 9.69
CA ARG A 321 -2.12 -21.55 8.47
C ARG A 321 -3.54 -21.07 8.78
N GLN A 322 -4.18 -21.63 9.80
CA GLN A 322 -5.49 -21.22 10.25
C GLN A 322 -5.49 -19.79 10.79
N MET A 323 -4.52 -19.43 11.63
CA MET A 323 -4.38 -18.09 12.21
C MET A 323 -4.15 -17.01 11.15
N LEU A 324 -3.36 -17.30 10.13
CA LEU A 324 -3.09 -16.37 9.03
C LEU A 324 -4.20 -16.36 7.97
N GLY A 325 -5.23 -17.20 8.11
CA GLY A 325 -6.28 -17.33 7.10
C GLY A 325 -5.74 -17.80 5.75
N LEU A 326 -4.63 -18.54 5.74
CA LEU A 326 -4.03 -19.04 4.51
C LEU A 326 -4.86 -20.22 4.03
N ALA A 327 -5.50 -20.06 2.88
CA ALA A 327 -6.21 -21.15 2.23
C ALA A 327 -5.27 -22.33 1.96
N ASP A 328 -5.76 -23.56 2.19
CA ASP A 328 -5.05 -24.77 1.81
C ASP A 328 -4.68 -24.68 0.32
N LYS A 329 -3.41 -24.89 -0.01
CA LYS A 329 -2.91 -24.89 -1.41
C LYS A 329 -3.72 -25.84 -2.31
N THR A 330 -4.26 -26.91 -1.74
CA THR A 330 -5.12 -27.87 -2.47
C THR A 330 -6.46 -27.23 -2.84
N MET A 331 -7.08 -26.47 -1.94
CA MET A 331 -8.32 -25.75 -2.21
C MET A 331 -8.10 -24.65 -3.27
N GLN A 332 -6.96 -23.94 -3.21
CA GLN A 332 -6.62 -22.94 -4.20
C GLN A 332 -6.43 -23.54 -5.59
N ARG A 333 -5.78 -24.71 -5.67
CA ARG A 333 -5.63 -25.45 -6.93
C ARG A 333 -6.97 -25.90 -7.50
N ARG A 334 -7.88 -26.43 -6.65
CA ARG A 334 -9.24 -26.84 -7.07
C ARG A 334 -10.03 -25.64 -7.61
N LEU A 335 -9.95 -24.51 -6.92
CA LEU A 335 -10.62 -23.29 -7.36
C LEU A 335 -10.10 -22.82 -8.72
N LEU A 336 -8.77 -22.81 -8.93
CA LEU A 336 -8.20 -22.45 -10.22
C LEU A 336 -8.59 -23.44 -11.31
N ASP A 337 -8.56 -24.74 -11.00
CA ASP A 337 -8.98 -25.79 -11.94
C ASP A 337 -10.46 -25.64 -12.35
N ALA A 338 -11.34 -25.33 -11.41
CA ALA A 338 -12.74 -25.03 -11.68
C ALA A 338 -12.91 -23.80 -12.58
N VAL A 339 -12.13 -22.73 -12.34
CA VAL A 339 -12.11 -21.51 -13.16
C VAL A 339 -11.63 -21.82 -14.58
N LEU A 340 -10.52 -22.55 -14.73
CA LEU A 340 -9.95 -22.92 -16.03
C LEU A 340 -10.82 -23.93 -16.81
N SER A 341 -11.57 -24.77 -16.07
CA SER A 341 -12.49 -25.76 -16.68
C SER A 341 -13.86 -25.18 -17.04
N GLY A 342 -14.14 -23.89 -16.80
CA GLY A 342 -15.42 -23.26 -17.12
C GLY A 342 -16.60 -23.74 -16.26
N LYS A 343 -16.35 -24.33 -15.08
CA LYS A 343 -17.38 -24.91 -14.21
C LYS A 343 -17.88 -23.89 -13.19
N GLY A 344 -18.75 -22.97 -13.58
CA GLY A 344 -19.24 -21.89 -12.73
C GLY A 344 -19.90 -22.33 -11.42
N GLY A 345 -20.68 -23.44 -11.43
CA GLY A 345 -21.26 -24.01 -10.20
C GLY A 345 -20.18 -24.42 -9.19
N THR A 346 -19.16 -25.13 -9.65
CA THR A 346 -18.03 -25.57 -8.81
C THR A 346 -17.21 -24.38 -8.28
N VAL A 347 -17.03 -23.33 -9.09
CA VAL A 347 -16.37 -22.08 -8.63
C VAL A 347 -17.12 -21.48 -7.44
N LEU A 348 -18.45 -21.36 -7.53
CA LEU A 348 -19.27 -20.82 -6.44
C LEU A 348 -19.26 -21.71 -5.19
N GLU A 349 -19.30 -23.03 -5.36
CA GLU A 349 -19.21 -24.01 -4.27
C GLU A 349 -17.88 -23.92 -3.54
N GLU A 350 -16.76 -23.91 -4.27
CA GLU A 350 -15.40 -23.80 -3.68
C GLU A 350 -15.21 -22.46 -2.96
N VAL A 351 -15.72 -21.34 -3.49
CA VAL A 351 -15.68 -20.04 -2.84
C VAL A 351 -16.51 -20.05 -1.55
N ALA A 352 -17.73 -20.61 -1.61
CA ALA A 352 -18.60 -20.70 -0.42
C ALA A 352 -17.98 -21.60 0.66
N GLN A 353 -17.35 -22.72 0.29
CA GLN A 353 -16.67 -23.62 1.21
C GLN A 353 -15.47 -22.92 1.88
N GLN A 354 -14.63 -22.22 1.13
CA GLN A 354 -13.50 -21.49 1.68
C GLN A 354 -13.96 -20.38 2.61
N TYR A 355 -15.03 -19.67 2.26
CA TYR A 355 -15.62 -18.63 3.11
C TYR A 355 -16.19 -19.18 4.41
N ALA A 356 -16.85 -20.34 4.36
CA ALA A 356 -17.36 -21.05 5.54
C ALA A 356 -16.24 -21.51 6.49
N LEU A 357 -15.03 -21.77 5.96
CA LEU A 357 -13.82 -22.06 6.73
C LEU A 357 -13.12 -20.80 7.27
N GLY A 358 -13.71 -19.61 7.10
CA GLY A 358 -13.17 -18.37 7.61
C GLY A 358 -12.11 -17.70 6.72
N ILE A 359 -11.93 -18.15 5.47
CA ILE A 359 -10.97 -17.54 4.55
C ILE A 359 -11.61 -16.28 3.96
N GLU A 360 -10.95 -15.15 4.15
CA GLU A 360 -11.42 -13.87 3.60
C GLU A 360 -11.39 -13.85 2.06
N PRO A 361 -12.40 -13.27 1.39
CA PRO A 361 -12.45 -13.18 -0.07
C PRO A 361 -11.22 -12.52 -0.70
N ILE A 362 -10.65 -11.52 -0.03
CA ILE A 362 -9.42 -10.85 -0.50
C ILE A 362 -8.20 -11.79 -0.45
N ALA A 363 -8.14 -12.68 0.55
CA ALA A 363 -7.08 -13.69 0.66
C ALA A 363 -7.22 -14.76 -0.42
N MET A 364 -8.46 -15.16 -0.77
CA MET A 364 -8.74 -16.07 -1.88
C MET A 364 -8.24 -15.48 -3.21
N MET A 365 -8.55 -14.21 -3.51
CA MET A 365 -8.10 -13.54 -4.72
C MET A 365 -6.57 -13.45 -4.80
N ARG A 366 -5.92 -13.09 -3.68
CA ARG A 366 -4.45 -13.04 -3.60
C ARG A 366 -3.83 -14.41 -3.87
N ALA A 367 -4.40 -15.47 -3.28
CA ALA A 367 -3.91 -16.82 -3.48
C ALA A 367 -4.07 -17.29 -4.94
N GLN A 368 -5.18 -16.94 -5.62
CA GLN A 368 -5.35 -17.23 -7.05
C GLN A 368 -4.30 -16.52 -7.91
N MET A 369 -4.00 -15.25 -7.59
CA MET A 369 -2.92 -14.51 -8.25
C MET A 369 -1.56 -15.20 -8.05
N ASP A 370 -1.25 -15.67 -6.84
CA ASP A 370 0.00 -16.38 -6.54
C ASP A 370 0.12 -17.67 -7.37
N VAL A 371 -0.96 -18.44 -7.50
CA VAL A 371 -0.95 -19.66 -8.34
C VAL A 371 -0.71 -19.32 -9.81
N VAL A 372 -1.39 -18.31 -10.38
CA VAL A 372 -1.19 -17.88 -11.77
C VAL A 372 0.23 -17.37 -11.99
N HIS A 373 0.80 -16.62 -11.04
CA HIS A 373 2.19 -16.19 -11.08
C HIS A 373 3.15 -17.38 -11.12
N ARG A 374 2.96 -18.38 -10.25
CA ARG A 374 3.78 -19.61 -10.23
C ARG A 374 3.68 -20.38 -11.54
N VAL A 375 2.48 -20.50 -12.12
CA VAL A 375 2.30 -21.12 -13.45
C VAL A 375 3.10 -20.37 -14.50
N THR A 376 3.07 -19.04 -14.48
CA THR A 376 3.83 -18.19 -15.42
C THR A 376 5.34 -18.37 -15.26
N VAL A 377 5.83 -18.38 -14.02
CA VAL A 377 7.26 -18.63 -13.74
C VAL A 377 7.68 -20.03 -14.18
N THR A 378 6.82 -21.04 -13.93
CA THR A 378 7.07 -22.42 -14.36
C THR A 378 7.13 -22.54 -15.89
N GLN A 379 6.30 -21.78 -16.62
CA GLN A 379 6.32 -21.77 -18.08
C GLN A 379 7.62 -21.22 -18.66
N ILE A 380 8.22 -20.21 -18.00
CA ILE A 380 9.43 -19.54 -18.49
C ILE A 380 10.72 -20.22 -18.00
N GLY A 381 10.76 -20.57 -16.72
CA GLY A 381 11.99 -21.01 -16.04
C GLY A 381 11.99 -22.46 -15.53
N GLY A 382 10.90 -23.20 -15.76
CA GLY A 382 10.71 -24.52 -15.14
C GLY A 382 10.29 -24.43 -13.66
N VAL A 383 10.02 -25.58 -13.07
CA VAL A 383 9.56 -25.64 -11.67
C VAL A 383 10.70 -25.28 -10.72
N GLY A 384 10.46 -24.28 -9.87
CA GLY A 384 11.44 -23.84 -8.87
C GLY A 384 11.72 -24.88 -7.79
N PRO A 385 12.88 -24.80 -7.10
CA PRO A 385 13.28 -25.73 -6.05
C PRO A 385 12.38 -25.70 -4.81
N ASP A 386 11.57 -24.67 -4.65
CA ASP A 386 10.71 -24.45 -3.47
C ASP A 386 9.46 -25.34 -3.46
N ILE A 387 9.15 -26.00 -4.59
CA ILE A 387 7.97 -26.86 -4.72
C ILE A 387 8.34 -28.29 -4.33
N ARG A 388 8.00 -28.66 -3.08
CA ARG A 388 8.32 -29.96 -2.51
C ARG A 388 7.27 -31.05 -2.82
N SER A 389 6.01 -30.66 -3.09
CA SER A 389 4.94 -31.61 -3.39
C SER A 389 4.96 -32.03 -4.88
N THR A 390 4.92 -33.35 -5.14
CA THR A 390 4.83 -33.90 -6.50
C THR A 390 3.54 -33.47 -7.18
N GLU A 391 2.41 -33.48 -6.46
CA GLU A 391 1.11 -33.07 -6.99
C GLU A 391 1.06 -31.59 -7.38
N GLU A 392 1.66 -30.72 -6.58
CA GLU A 392 1.74 -29.28 -6.89
C GLU A 392 2.58 -29.05 -8.16
N ARG A 393 3.67 -29.79 -8.29
CA ARG A 393 4.55 -29.73 -9.47
C ARG A 393 3.82 -30.16 -10.74
N GLU A 394 3.15 -31.31 -10.71
CA GLU A 394 2.40 -31.86 -11.84
C GLU A 394 1.27 -30.95 -12.28
N ALA A 395 0.53 -30.35 -11.32
CA ALA A 395 -0.52 -29.39 -11.62
C ALA A 395 0.03 -28.12 -12.30
N LEU A 396 1.11 -27.54 -11.74
CA LEU A 396 1.72 -26.33 -12.32
C LEU A 396 2.31 -26.59 -13.72
N GLU A 397 2.99 -27.72 -13.93
CA GLU A 397 3.51 -28.11 -15.24
C GLU A 397 2.38 -28.38 -16.25
N GLY A 398 1.28 -28.98 -15.79
CA GLY A 398 0.09 -29.24 -16.59
C GLY A 398 -0.51 -27.94 -17.11
N TRP A 399 -0.77 -26.98 -16.22
CA TRP A 399 -1.31 -25.67 -16.60
C TRP A 399 -0.31 -24.82 -17.42
N ALA A 400 0.99 -24.87 -17.10
CA ALA A 400 2.01 -24.18 -17.86
C ALA A 400 2.12 -24.66 -19.32
N LYS A 401 1.81 -25.94 -19.59
CA LYS A 401 1.75 -26.52 -20.95
C LYS A 401 0.42 -26.23 -21.64
N ALA A 402 -0.69 -26.19 -20.89
CA ALA A 402 -2.03 -26.00 -21.42
C ALA A 402 -2.36 -24.55 -21.78
N LEU A 403 -1.82 -23.59 -21.03
CA LEU A 403 -2.12 -22.16 -21.17
C LEU A 403 -1.04 -21.44 -21.97
N SER A 404 -1.45 -20.57 -22.91
CA SER A 404 -0.52 -19.67 -23.59
C SER A 404 -0.09 -18.51 -22.68
N ALA A 405 1.07 -17.89 -22.97
CA ALA A 405 1.54 -16.73 -22.24
C ALA A 405 0.54 -15.56 -22.28
N GLY A 406 -0.16 -15.38 -23.41
CA GLY A 406 -1.22 -14.36 -23.55
C GLY A 406 -2.43 -14.63 -22.64
N GLN A 407 -2.82 -15.90 -22.47
CA GLN A 407 -3.89 -16.28 -21.54
C GLN A 407 -3.48 -16.06 -20.09
N LEU A 408 -2.27 -16.46 -19.70
CA LEU A 408 -1.74 -16.22 -18.35
C LEU A 408 -1.69 -14.75 -18.00
N HIS A 409 -1.24 -13.90 -18.94
CA HIS A 409 -1.20 -12.46 -18.73
C HIS A 409 -2.60 -11.86 -18.58
N ARG A 410 -3.56 -12.30 -19.38
CA ARG A 410 -4.97 -11.90 -19.27
C ARG A 410 -5.58 -12.33 -17.94
N LEU A 411 -5.35 -13.59 -17.53
CA LEU A 411 -5.80 -14.10 -16.23
C LEU A 411 -5.25 -13.25 -15.09
N TRP A 412 -3.95 -12.94 -15.12
CA TRP A 412 -3.32 -12.07 -14.13
C TRP A 412 -3.97 -10.69 -14.05
N GLN A 413 -4.20 -10.03 -15.19
CA GLN A 413 -4.82 -8.69 -15.20
C GLN A 413 -6.25 -8.72 -14.65
N LEU A 414 -7.05 -9.72 -15.00
CA LEU A 414 -8.41 -9.86 -14.51
C LEU A 414 -8.47 -10.17 -13.02
N LEU A 415 -7.57 -11.02 -12.52
CA LEU A 415 -7.45 -11.31 -11.09
C LEU A 415 -7.00 -10.07 -10.31
N LEU A 416 -6.03 -9.31 -10.83
CA LEU A 416 -5.57 -8.06 -10.21
C LEU A 416 -6.71 -7.05 -10.10
N LYS A 417 -7.48 -6.86 -11.19
CA LYS A 417 -8.67 -6.01 -11.17
C LYS A 417 -9.71 -6.51 -10.18
N GLY A 418 -9.99 -7.82 -10.16
CA GLY A 418 -10.90 -8.43 -9.20
C GLY A 418 -10.44 -8.25 -7.75
N TYR A 419 -9.15 -8.36 -7.47
CA TYR A 419 -8.58 -8.11 -6.16
C TYR A 419 -8.84 -6.67 -5.67
N GLU A 420 -8.66 -5.69 -6.55
CA GLU A 420 -8.93 -4.28 -6.23
C GLU A 420 -10.43 -4.03 -6.01
N GLU A 421 -11.30 -4.63 -6.83
CA GLU A 421 -12.75 -4.56 -6.66
C GLU A 421 -13.20 -5.14 -5.31
N VAL A 422 -12.72 -6.34 -4.94
CA VAL A 422 -13.02 -6.99 -3.65
C VAL A 422 -12.59 -6.13 -2.46
N LYS A 423 -11.45 -5.43 -2.57
CA LYS A 423 -10.91 -4.58 -1.50
C LYS A 423 -11.80 -3.40 -1.14
N VAL A 424 -12.55 -2.87 -2.11
CA VAL A 424 -13.39 -1.66 -1.94
C VAL A 424 -14.89 -1.96 -1.97
N ALA A 425 -15.28 -3.19 -2.29
CA ALA A 425 -16.68 -3.57 -2.41
C ALA A 425 -17.41 -3.57 -1.06
N PRO A 426 -18.69 -3.14 -1.01
CA PRO A 426 -19.52 -3.26 0.18
C PRO A 426 -19.75 -4.71 0.62
N ASP A 427 -19.84 -5.65 -0.33
CA ASP A 427 -19.89 -7.09 -0.09
C ASP A 427 -18.69 -7.77 -0.80
N PRO A 428 -17.61 -8.03 -0.04
CA PRO A 428 -16.41 -8.66 -0.59
C PRO A 428 -16.63 -10.06 -1.15
N LEU A 429 -17.59 -10.84 -0.59
CA LEU A 429 -17.87 -12.20 -1.05
C LEU A 429 -18.51 -12.20 -2.44
N VAL A 430 -19.55 -11.40 -2.63
CA VAL A 430 -20.22 -11.25 -3.93
C VAL A 430 -19.24 -10.72 -4.98
N ALA A 431 -18.42 -9.74 -4.61
CA ALA A 431 -17.42 -9.19 -5.51
C ALA A 431 -16.38 -10.25 -5.95
N ALA A 432 -15.91 -11.11 -5.04
CA ALA A 432 -14.99 -12.19 -5.36
C ALA A 432 -15.62 -13.24 -6.28
N GLN A 433 -16.88 -13.64 -6.03
CA GLN A 433 -17.63 -14.54 -6.90
C GLN A 433 -17.75 -13.97 -8.31
N MET A 434 -18.17 -12.71 -8.44
CA MET A 434 -18.30 -12.05 -9.74
C MET A 434 -16.96 -11.88 -10.46
N ALA A 435 -15.91 -11.57 -9.73
CA ALA A 435 -14.56 -11.48 -10.30
C ALA A 435 -14.09 -12.83 -10.85
N LEU A 436 -14.24 -13.92 -10.09
CA LEU A 436 -13.82 -15.26 -10.51
C LEU A 436 -14.66 -15.80 -11.68
N LEU A 437 -15.98 -15.55 -11.71
CA LEU A 437 -16.83 -15.88 -12.85
C LEU A 437 -16.42 -15.11 -14.11
N ARG A 438 -16.05 -13.85 -13.98
CA ARG A 438 -15.51 -13.04 -15.10
C ARG A 438 -14.18 -13.62 -15.60
N VAL A 439 -13.30 -14.01 -14.70
CA VAL A 439 -12.03 -14.68 -15.04
C VAL A 439 -12.29 -15.98 -15.79
N MET A 440 -13.24 -16.80 -15.33
CA MET A 440 -13.67 -18.05 -15.96
C MET A 440 -14.14 -17.82 -17.40
N HIS A 441 -15.06 -16.89 -17.62
CA HIS A 441 -15.56 -16.59 -18.96
C HIS A 441 -14.49 -16.01 -19.91
N ALA A 442 -13.52 -15.27 -19.35
CA ALA A 442 -12.42 -14.74 -20.13
C ALA A 442 -11.34 -15.78 -20.47
N ALA A 443 -11.22 -16.84 -19.66
CA ALA A 443 -10.32 -17.96 -19.95
C ALA A 443 -10.75 -18.77 -21.17
N ASP A 444 -12.05 -18.87 -21.42
CA ASP A 444 -12.63 -19.56 -22.58
C ASP A 444 -12.48 -18.81 -23.91
N LEU A 445 -12.15 -17.51 -23.87
CA LEU A 445 -11.99 -16.72 -25.07
C LEU A 445 -10.71 -17.14 -25.83
N PRO A 446 -10.84 -17.53 -27.11
CA PRO A 446 -9.69 -17.93 -27.91
C PRO A 446 -8.67 -16.78 -28.01
N ASP A 447 -7.39 -17.13 -27.96
CA ASP A 447 -6.30 -16.19 -28.15
C ASP A 447 -6.40 -15.54 -29.54
N PRO A 448 -6.33 -14.19 -29.65
CA PRO A 448 -6.35 -13.50 -30.95
C PRO A 448 -5.33 -14.04 -31.94
N SER A 449 -4.15 -14.43 -31.49
CA SER A 449 -3.10 -15.04 -32.30
C SER A 449 -3.50 -16.43 -32.81
N GLY A 450 -4.25 -17.20 -32.01
CA GLY A 450 -4.81 -18.49 -32.40
C GLY A 450 -5.96 -18.37 -33.42
N LEU A 451 -6.78 -17.30 -33.28
CA LEU A 451 -7.84 -16.98 -34.26
C LEU A 451 -7.25 -16.57 -35.61
N VAL A 452 -6.22 -15.74 -35.62
CA VAL A 452 -5.52 -15.35 -36.87
C VAL A 452 -4.95 -16.57 -37.57
N LYS A 453 -4.24 -17.45 -36.84
CA LYS A 453 -3.73 -18.71 -37.44
C LYS A 453 -4.82 -19.62 -37.98
N LYS A 454 -5.94 -19.77 -37.25
CA LYS A 454 -7.10 -20.54 -37.73
C LYS A 454 -7.76 -19.90 -38.95
N LEU A 455 -7.83 -18.58 -39.01
CA LEU A 455 -8.33 -17.85 -40.19
C LEU A 455 -7.39 -18.00 -41.37
N GLU A 456 -6.07 -17.95 -41.16
CA GLU A 456 -5.06 -18.23 -42.19
C GLU A 456 -5.12 -19.68 -42.67
N GLU A 457 -5.31 -20.66 -41.77
CA GLU A 457 -5.52 -22.06 -42.13
C GLU A 457 -6.80 -22.29 -42.95
N ILE A 458 -7.90 -21.61 -42.60
CA ILE A 458 -9.17 -21.68 -43.34
C ILE A 458 -9.01 -21.00 -44.69
N ALA A 459 -8.32 -19.87 -44.77
CA ALA A 459 -8.06 -19.16 -46.01
C ALA A 459 -7.09 -19.92 -46.93
N SER A 460 -6.20 -20.74 -46.37
CA SER A 460 -5.24 -21.56 -47.15
C SER A 460 -5.81 -22.93 -47.61
N ARG A 461 -7.01 -23.33 -47.13
CA ARG A 461 -7.65 -24.56 -47.64
C ARG A 461 -8.11 -24.34 -49.08
N PRO A 462 -7.63 -25.14 -50.05
CA PRO A 462 -8.12 -25.04 -51.40
C PRO A 462 -9.61 -25.39 -51.46
N VAL A 463 -10.41 -24.43 -51.92
CA VAL A 463 -11.84 -24.66 -52.18
C VAL A 463 -11.95 -25.71 -53.29
N VAL A 464 -12.24 -26.94 -52.91
CA VAL A 464 -12.60 -27.99 -53.86
C VAL A 464 -13.98 -27.65 -54.42
N MET A 465 -13.99 -27.04 -55.57
CA MET A 465 -15.21 -26.86 -56.37
C MET A 465 -15.74 -28.23 -56.76
N ALA A 466 -16.81 -28.67 -56.12
CA ALA A 466 -17.59 -29.80 -56.58
C ALA A 466 -18.33 -29.36 -57.85
N GLN A 467 -17.83 -29.84 -58.99
CA GLN A 467 -18.55 -29.81 -60.26
C GLN A 467 -19.70 -30.81 -60.21
N THR A 468 -20.93 -30.35 -60.27
CA THR A 468 -22.04 -31.14 -60.82
C THR A 468 -22.79 -30.24 -61.79
N ALA A 469 -22.71 -30.68 -63.06
CA ALA A 469 -23.55 -30.26 -64.21
C ALA A 469 -25.01 -30.68 -63.96
N GLU A 470 -26.03 -30.04 -64.48
CA GLU A 470 -26.47 -29.84 -65.81
C GLU A 470 -27.68 -28.87 -65.96
N PRO A 471 -28.17 -28.53 -67.14
CA PRO A 471 -28.51 -27.17 -67.55
C PRO A 471 -30.01 -26.93 -67.74
N GLY A 472 -30.38 -25.66 -67.76
CA GLY A 472 -31.64 -25.27 -68.39
C GLY A 472 -32.39 -24.14 -67.65
N ALA A 473 -32.21 -22.93 -68.10
CA ALA A 473 -33.28 -21.99 -68.47
C ALA A 473 -32.75 -20.54 -68.47
N VAL A 474 -33.02 -19.90 -69.53
CA VAL A 474 -32.75 -18.55 -69.99
C VAL A 474 -33.36 -17.52 -69.03
N ALA A 475 -32.61 -16.56 -68.55
CA ALA A 475 -33.12 -15.23 -68.16
C ALA A 475 -31.98 -14.19 -68.15
N ALA A 476 -32.27 -13.05 -68.69
CA ALA A 476 -31.44 -11.95 -69.13
C ALA A 476 -30.53 -11.31 -68.06
N PRO A 477 -29.48 -10.55 -68.46
CA PRO A 477 -28.44 -10.04 -67.56
C PRO A 477 -28.87 -8.77 -66.81
N VAL A 478 -28.85 -8.85 -65.51
CA VAL A 478 -28.79 -7.65 -64.68
C VAL A 478 -27.31 -7.49 -64.27
N ALA A 479 -26.69 -6.43 -64.76
CA ALA A 479 -25.38 -6.02 -64.38
C ALA A 479 -25.34 -5.65 -62.89
N GLN A 480 -24.78 -6.53 -62.07
CA GLN A 480 -24.35 -6.14 -60.73
C GLN A 480 -22.91 -5.62 -60.81
N ALA A 481 -22.79 -4.31 -60.69
CA ALA A 481 -21.52 -3.67 -60.43
C ALA A 481 -20.96 -4.26 -59.12
N THR A 482 -19.78 -4.85 -59.17
CA THR A 482 -18.96 -5.20 -58.01
C THR A 482 -18.61 -3.92 -57.30
N ALA A 483 -19.30 -3.62 -56.19
CA ALA A 483 -18.90 -2.60 -55.27
C ALA A 483 -17.55 -3.00 -54.64
N ALA A 484 -16.52 -2.20 -54.88
CA ALA A 484 -15.29 -2.26 -54.14
C ALA A 484 -15.61 -2.10 -52.62
N PRO A 485 -14.86 -2.73 -51.70
CA PRO A 485 -15.11 -2.59 -50.30
C PRO A 485 -15.13 -1.11 -49.93
N ALA A 486 -16.23 -0.65 -49.33
CA ALA A 486 -16.39 0.71 -48.89
C ALA A 486 -15.30 0.96 -47.81
N MET A 487 -14.41 1.90 -48.09
CA MET A 487 -13.35 2.30 -47.17
C MET A 487 -14.00 2.97 -45.97
N ASP A 488 -13.73 2.46 -44.77
CA ASP A 488 -14.29 3.00 -43.52
C ASP A 488 -13.51 4.26 -43.12
N TRP A 489 -14.21 5.40 -43.13
CA TRP A 489 -13.65 6.70 -42.75
C TRP A 489 -13.20 6.74 -41.28
N GLU A 490 -13.96 6.13 -40.38
CA GLU A 490 -13.65 6.14 -38.94
C GLU A 490 -12.37 5.33 -38.68
N ALA A 491 -12.22 4.17 -39.25
CA ALA A 491 -11.03 3.34 -39.17
C ALA A 491 -9.78 4.06 -39.72
N LEU A 492 -9.95 4.80 -40.83
CA LEU A 492 -8.85 5.56 -41.45
C LEU A 492 -8.38 6.73 -40.57
N VAL A 493 -9.32 7.46 -39.94
CA VAL A 493 -9.01 8.54 -38.99
C VAL A 493 -8.30 7.99 -37.76
N GLU A 494 -8.73 6.86 -37.24
CA GLU A 494 -8.11 6.22 -36.07
C GLU A 494 -6.65 5.80 -36.36
N GLN A 495 -6.38 5.25 -37.53
CA GLN A 495 -5.01 4.94 -37.95
C GLN A 495 -4.12 6.20 -38.09
N VAL A 496 -4.68 7.29 -38.60
CA VAL A 496 -3.97 8.57 -38.67
C VAL A 496 -3.73 9.16 -37.28
N GLU A 497 -4.68 9.01 -36.37
CA GLU A 497 -4.58 9.48 -34.99
C GLU A 497 -3.43 8.80 -34.21
N HIS A 498 -3.21 7.49 -34.46
CA HIS A 498 -2.08 6.75 -33.89
C HIS A 498 -0.70 7.24 -34.37
N VAL A 499 -0.60 7.69 -35.62
CA VAL A 499 0.67 8.14 -36.22
C VAL A 499 0.89 9.64 -36.01
N SER A 500 -0.16 10.43 -36.11
CA SER A 500 -0.15 11.89 -35.98
C SER A 500 -1.39 12.37 -35.24
N PRO A 501 -1.36 12.42 -33.89
CA PRO A 501 -2.53 12.77 -33.06
C PRO A 501 -3.18 14.10 -33.41
N LEU A 502 -2.39 15.12 -33.75
CA LEU A 502 -2.90 16.44 -34.07
C LEU A 502 -3.69 16.43 -35.39
N VAL A 503 -3.20 15.74 -36.42
CA VAL A 503 -3.87 15.64 -37.73
C VAL A 503 -5.12 14.77 -37.63
N GLY A 504 -5.04 13.65 -36.90
CA GLY A 504 -6.17 12.78 -36.65
C GLY A 504 -7.31 13.49 -35.92
N SER A 505 -6.99 14.24 -34.85
CA SER A 505 -7.98 15.07 -34.15
C SER A 505 -8.59 16.14 -35.08
N THR A 506 -7.80 16.77 -35.95
CA THR A 506 -8.31 17.73 -36.93
C THR A 506 -9.25 17.07 -37.94
N MET A 507 -8.95 15.85 -38.38
CA MET A 507 -9.82 15.06 -39.27
C MET A 507 -11.13 14.69 -38.58
N ARG A 508 -11.09 14.27 -37.30
CA ARG A 508 -12.25 13.88 -36.50
C ARG A 508 -13.22 15.03 -36.25
N LEU A 509 -12.67 16.20 -35.87
CA LEU A 509 -13.45 17.37 -35.47
C LEU A 509 -13.93 18.21 -36.66
N GLY A 510 -13.09 18.33 -37.71
CA GLY A 510 -13.24 19.38 -38.70
C GLY A 510 -13.47 18.93 -40.12
N VAL A 511 -13.34 17.64 -40.45
CA VAL A 511 -13.48 17.14 -41.82
C VAL A 511 -14.85 16.50 -42.03
N ARG A 512 -15.63 17.10 -42.94
CA ARG A 512 -16.89 16.56 -43.47
C ARG A 512 -16.63 15.93 -44.79
N VAL A 513 -16.82 14.61 -44.93
CA VAL A 513 -16.49 13.85 -46.13
C VAL A 513 -17.57 14.06 -47.18
N VAL A 514 -17.16 14.48 -48.39
CA VAL A 514 -18.01 14.56 -49.59
C VAL A 514 -17.84 13.30 -50.41
N GLU A 515 -16.59 12.87 -50.65
CA GLU A 515 -16.29 11.67 -51.42
C GLU A 515 -15.03 11.01 -50.86
N LEU A 516 -15.11 9.69 -50.59
CA LEU A 516 -13.99 8.87 -50.11
C LEU A 516 -13.82 7.66 -51.05
N LYS A 517 -12.66 7.60 -51.70
CA LYS A 517 -12.22 6.47 -52.51
C LYS A 517 -10.75 6.18 -52.24
N ALA A 518 -10.27 5.01 -52.63
CA ALA A 518 -8.85 4.69 -52.51
C ALA A 518 -8.00 5.74 -53.25
N GLY A 519 -7.14 6.45 -52.51
CA GLY A 519 -6.30 7.52 -53.05
C GLY A 519 -6.98 8.88 -53.26
N LEU A 520 -8.28 9.06 -52.96
CA LEU A 520 -9.00 10.32 -53.15
C LEU A 520 -9.87 10.64 -51.93
N LEU A 521 -9.63 11.81 -51.32
CA LEU A 521 -10.48 12.41 -50.29
C LEU A 521 -10.95 13.79 -50.75
N ARG A 522 -12.25 13.93 -50.97
CA ARG A 522 -12.92 15.25 -51.13
C ARG A 522 -13.67 15.55 -49.83
N TYR A 523 -13.47 16.79 -49.32
CA TYR A 523 -14.01 17.14 -48.02
C TYR A 523 -14.44 18.61 -47.95
N GLN A 524 -15.27 18.92 -46.96
CA GLN A 524 -15.60 20.27 -46.54
C GLN A 524 -15.10 20.47 -45.12
N LEU A 525 -14.80 21.72 -44.76
CA LEU A 525 -14.41 22.06 -43.38
C LEU A 525 -15.64 22.47 -42.57
N ALA A 526 -15.71 21.93 -41.36
CA ALA A 526 -16.67 22.41 -40.37
C ALA A 526 -16.41 23.87 -40.00
N PRO A 527 -17.46 24.66 -39.72
CA PRO A 527 -17.31 26.07 -39.36
C PRO A 527 -16.49 26.24 -38.09
N GLY A 528 -15.42 27.05 -38.13
CA GLY A 528 -14.56 27.36 -36.97
C GLY A 528 -13.09 27.00 -37.08
N LEU A 529 -12.65 26.31 -38.12
CA LEU A 529 -11.22 26.00 -38.33
C LEU A 529 -10.55 27.14 -39.16
N PRO A 530 -9.48 27.77 -38.62
CA PRO A 530 -8.86 28.92 -39.26
C PRO A 530 -7.96 28.61 -40.46
N ASN A 531 -7.42 27.37 -40.53
CA ASN A 531 -6.46 26.96 -41.56
C ASN A 531 -6.93 25.72 -42.30
N ASP A 532 -6.54 25.59 -43.59
CA ASP A 532 -6.81 24.44 -44.42
C ASP A 532 -5.82 23.28 -44.12
N PRO A 533 -6.27 22.16 -43.59
CA PRO A 533 -5.41 21.04 -43.21
C PRO A 533 -5.05 20.10 -44.37
N ALA A 534 -5.45 20.38 -45.63
CA ALA A 534 -5.28 19.50 -46.78
C ALA A 534 -3.87 18.93 -46.96
N ALA A 535 -2.85 19.74 -46.78
CA ALA A 535 -1.45 19.34 -46.96
C ALA A 535 -0.99 18.36 -45.85
N ASP A 536 -1.47 18.57 -44.62
CA ASP A 536 -1.13 17.73 -43.47
C ASP A 536 -1.89 16.41 -43.49
N ILE A 537 -3.18 16.44 -43.85
CA ILE A 537 -4.01 15.25 -44.05
C ILE A 537 -3.42 14.38 -45.17
N ARG A 538 -3.03 14.96 -46.28
CA ARG A 538 -2.41 14.24 -47.39
C ARG A 538 -1.11 13.55 -46.97
N ARG A 539 -0.25 14.24 -46.22
CA ARG A 539 1.00 13.64 -45.70
C ARG A 539 0.73 12.48 -44.76
N ALA A 540 -0.22 12.64 -43.86
CA ALA A 540 -0.59 11.62 -42.89
C ALA A 540 -1.23 10.39 -43.59
N LEU A 541 -2.15 10.57 -44.51
CA LEU A 541 -2.76 9.49 -45.26
C LEU A 541 -1.73 8.73 -46.12
N ASN A 542 -0.83 9.44 -46.82
CA ASN A 542 0.24 8.79 -47.59
C ASN A 542 1.17 7.96 -46.69
N HIS A 543 1.42 8.43 -45.46
CA HIS A 543 2.27 7.71 -44.52
C HIS A 543 1.59 6.45 -43.96
N VAL A 544 0.30 6.54 -43.65
CA VAL A 544 -0.47 5.46 -43.02
C VAL A 544 -0.83 4.36 -44.06
N THR A 545 -1.26 4.73 -45.26
CA THR A 545 -1.73 3.77 -46.27
C THR A 545 -0.64 3.32 -47.24
N GLY A 546 0.48 4.04 -47.31
CA GLY A 546 1.55 3.79 -48.27
C GLY A 546 1.19 4.17 -49.74
N GLU A 547 -0.01 4.73 -49.98
CA GLU A 547 -0.52 5.14 -51.28
C GLU A 547 -0.50 6.65 -51.46
N ALA A 548 -0.43 7.13 -52.70
CA ALA A 548 -0.48 8.56 -52.99
C ALA A 548 -1.94 9.06 -52.95
N TRP A 549 -2.26 9.92 -51.99
CA TRP A 549 -3.59 10.49 -51.80
C TRP A 549 -3.71 11.86 -52.44
N ILE A 550 -4.85 12.10 -53.09
CA ILE A 550 -5.31 13.39 -53.53
C ILE A 550 -6.32 13.89 -52.49
N VAL A 551 -6.01 14.99 -51.83
CA VAL A 551 -6.86 15.57 -50.79
C VAL A 551 -7.22 16.98 -51.27
N GLU A 552 -8.51 17.21 -51.58
CA GLU A 552 -9.01 18.48 -52.10
C GLU A 552 -10.36 18.87 -51.50
N ARG A 553 -10.67 20.15 -51.51
CA ARG A 553 -11.99 20.62 -51.09
C ARG A 553 -13.01 20.31 -52.19
N GLY A 554 -14.17 19.82 -51.79
CA GLY A 554 -15.30 19.51 -52.69
C GLY A 554 -16.53 20.34 -52.32
N GLU A 555 -17.36 20.64 -53.32
CA GLU A 555 -18.70 21.18 -53.13
C GLU A 555 -19.71 20.04 -53.33
N GLY A 556 -20.70 19.91 -52.43
CA GLY A 556 -21.73 18.89 -52.47
C GLY A 556 -22.29 18.55 -51.10
N ASP A 557 -23.17 17.57 -51.01
CA ASP A 557 -23.69 17.05 -49.74
C ASP A 557 -22.60 16.31 -49.02
N ALA A 558 -22.10 16.92 -47.93
CA ALA A 558 -21.07 16.34 -47.09
C ALA A 558 -21.67 15.59 -45.90
N LEU A 559 -21.12 14.42 -45.57
CA LEU A 559 -21.45 13.71 -44.32
C LEU A 559 -20.98 14.55 -43.11
N PRO A 560 -21.73 14.56 -42.01
CA PRO A 560 -21.29 15.26 -40.79
C PRO A 560 -19.91 14.76 -40.33
N SER A 561 -19.13 15.59 -39.65
CA SER A 561 -17.88 15.17 -39.04
C SER A 561 -18.13 14.04 -38.02
N LEU A 562 -17.12 13.24 -37.68
CA LEU A 562 -17.28 12.13 -36.73
C LEU A 562 -17.79 12.61 -35.36
N GLU A 563 -17.37 13.81 -34.94
CA GLU A 563 -17.83 14.37 -33.67
C GLU A 563 -19.25 14.92 -33.77
N GLU A 564 -19.64 15.56 -34.90
CA GLU A 564 -21.01 15.98 -35.15
C GLU A 564 -21.97 14.78 -35.21
N ALA A 565 -21.58 13.70 -35.90
CA ALA A 565 -22.35 12.46 -35.96
C ALA A 565 -22.52 11.77 -34.59
N LYS A 566 -21.47 11.84 -33.75
CA LYS A 566 -21.51 11.35 -32.39
C LYS A 566 -22.42 12.19 -31.50
N ALA A 567 -22.31 13.52 -31.61
CA ALA A 567 -23.17 14.44 -30.86
C ALA A 567 -24.66 14.29 -31.26
N GLU A 568 -24.93 14.07 -32.56
CA GLU A 568 -26.29 13.82 -33.04
C GLU A 568 -26.87 12.49 -32.54
N LYS A 569 -26.05 11.43 -32.51
CA LYS A 569 -26.44 10.14 -31.90
C LYS A 569 -26.73 10.26 -30.41
N VAL A 570 -25.91 10.99 -29.67
CA VAL A 570 -26.13 11.24 -28.23
C VAL A 570 -27.41 12.06 -28.02
N ALA A 571 -27.62 13.13 -28.79
CA ALA A 571 -28.83 13.95 -28.70
C ALA A 571 -30.10 13.17 -29.06
N ALA A 572 -30.02 12.26 -30.05
CA ALA A 572 -31.13 11.39 -30.42
C ALA A 572 -31.42 10.34 -29.32
N ALA A 573 -30.37 9.79 -28.68
CA ALA A 573 -30.52 8.87 -27.55
C ALA A 573 -31.13 9.57 -26.32
N ASP A 574 -30.72 10.81 -26.02
CA ASP A 574 -31.28 11.64 -24.97
C ASP A 574 -32.75 11.99 -25.22
N ALA A 575 -33.08 12.31 -26.48
CA ALA A 575 -34.47 12.58 -26.87
C ALA A 575 -35.31 11.31 -26.72
N ALA A 576 -34.85 10.15 -27.15
CA ALA A 576 -35.55 8.88 -27.01
C ALA A 576 -35.73 8.49 -25.53
N MET A 577 -34.69 8.73 -24.68
CA MET A 577 -34.77 8.48 -23.25
C MET A 577 -35.82 9.37 -22.56
N LYS A 578 -35.92 10.65 -22.95
CA LYS A 578 -36.92 11.59 -22.44
C LYS A 578 -38.34 11.24 -22.91
N GLU A 579 -38.47 10.52 -24.00
CA GLU A 579 -39.76 10.03 -24.51
C GLU A 579 -40.21 8.72 -23.87
N ASP A 580 -39.35 8.02 -23.15
CA ASP A 580 -39.71 6.79 -22.43
C ASP A 580 -40.83 7.05 -21.41
N PRO A 581 -41.90 6.24 -21.40
CA PRO A 581 -43.05 6.41 -20.52
C PRO A 581 -42.69 6.43 -19.03
N LEU A 582 -41.68 5.66 -18.62
CA LEU A 582 -41.19 5.60 -17.24
C LEU A 582 -40.46 6.89 -16.83
N VAL A 583 -39.62 7.42 -17.72
CA VAL A 583 -38.89 8.67 -17.49
C VAL A 583 -39.84 9.86 -17.45
N LYS A 584 -40.86 9.91 -18.35
CA LYS A 584 -41.91 10.93 -18.31
C LYS A 584 -42.68 10.90 -17.01
N ALA A 585 -43.10 9.71 -16.56
CA ALA A 585 -43.84 9.59 -15.29
C ALA A 585 -42.97 10.01 -14.07
N ALA A 586 -41.65 9.73 -14.10
CA ALA A 586 -40.73 10.14 -13.05
C ALA A 586 -40.52 11.67 -13.03
N LEU A 587 -40.38 12.32 -14.19
CA LEU A 587 -40.24 13.78 -14.29
C LEU A 587 -41.53 14.53 -13.91
N GLU A 588 -42.71 13.94 -14.18
CA GLU A 588 -44.01 14.47 -13.74
C GLU A 588 -44.22 14.34 -12.23
N ALA A 589 -43.74 13.22 -11.64
CA ALA A 589 -43.88 12.96 -10.20
C ALA A 589 -42.88 13.81 -9.36
N PHE A 590 -41.75 14.19 -9.92
CA PHE A 590 -40.72 14.96 -9.22
C PHE A 590 -40.32 16.22 -10.01
N PRO A 591 -41.08 17.33 -9.88
CA PRO A 591 -40.77 18.59 -10.54
C PRO A 591 -39.43 19.14 -10.07
N GLY A 592 -38.41 19.10 -10.92
CA GLY A 592 -37.03 19.52 -10.61
C GLY A 592 -35.97 18.39 -10.64
N ALA A 593 -36.39 17.16 -10.94
CA ALA A 593 -35.45 16.08 -11.21
C ALA A 593 -34.66 16.35 -12.51
N VAL A 594 -33.36 16.14 -12.48
CA VAL A 594 -32.48 16.28 -13.62
C VAL A 594 -31.87 14.91 -13.92
N ILE A 595 -31.89 14.52 -15.18
CA ILE A 595 -31.22 13.31 -15.63
C ILE A 595 -29.72 13.62 -15.60
N ILE A 596 -28.94 12.83 -14.84
CA ILE A 596 -27.49 12.99 -14.68
C ILE A 596 -26.82 11.85 -15.42
N ASP A 597 -26.00 12.17 -16.42
CA ASP A 597 -25.16 11.18 -17.09
C ASP A 597 -24.01 10.77 -16.18
N GLU A 598 -23.58 9.50 -16.27
CA GLU A 598 -22.46 8.95 -15.48
C GLU A 598 -21.13 9.72 -15.67
N GLU A 599 -20.92 10.32 -16.81
CA GLU A 599 -19.73 11.16 -17.08
C GLU A 599 -19.77 12.50 -16.33
N SER A 600 -20.95 13.12 -16.18
CA SER A 600 -21.11 14.36 -15.42
C SER A 600 -20.99 14.16 -13.90
N SER A 601 -21.26 12.95 -13.40
CA SER A 601 -21.05 12.56 -12.00
C SER A 601 -19.59 12.58 -11.59
N ARG A 602 -18.67 12.21 -12.49
CA ARG A 602 -17.22 12.20 -12.23
C ARG A 602 -16.58 13.60 -12.18
N GLU A 603 -17.18 14.59 -12.82
CA GLU A 603 -16.72 15.98 -12.72
C GLU A 603 -17.22 16.70 -11.45
N HIS A 604 -18.38 16.30 -10.91
CA HIS A 604 -18.92 16.88 -9.67
C HIS A 604 -18.17 16.39 -8.42
N GLU A 605 -17.62 15.18 -8.42
CA GLU A 605 -16.80 14.65 -7.32
C GLU A 605 -15.43 15.31 -7.20
N LYS A 606 -14.93 15.98 -8.25
CA LYS A 606 -13.64 16.66 -8.26
C LYS A 606 -13.68 18.12 -7.75
N ARG A 607 -14.82 18.65 -7.35
CA ARG A 607 -14.90 20.00 -6.78
C ARG A 607 -14.70 19.98 -5.27
N PRO A 608 -13.64 20.62 -4.72
CA PRO A 608 -13.42 20.62 -3.27
C PRO A 608 -14.54 21.36 -2.54
N TRP A 609 -14.95 20.82 -1.41
CA TRP A 609 -16.04 21.24 -0.51
C TRP A 609 -15.93 22.67 0.07
N SER A 610 -14.94 23.47 -0.30
CA SER A 610 -14.59 24.73 0.34
C SER A 610 -15.31 25.99 -0.21
N LYS A 611 -16.41 25.87 -0.96
CA LYS A 611 -17.21 27.04 -1.40
C LYS A 611 -18.71 26.87 -1.18
N ARG A 612 -19.11 26.65 0.08
CA ARG A 612 -20.43 26.96 0.59
C ARG A 612 -20.28 27.52 2.00
N ALA A 613 -20.17 28.84 2.09
CA ALA A 613 -20.57 29.69 3.20
C ALA A 613 -21.30 30.87 2.60
#